data_483a55e5f6760ea217626f03901c792b
#
_entry.id   483a55e5f6760ea217626f03901c792b
#
_cell.length_a   1.000
_cell.length_b   1.000
_cell.length_c   1.000
_cell.angle_alpha   90.00
_cell.angle_beta   90.00
_cell.angle_gamma   90.00
#
_symmetry.space_group_name_H-M   'P 1'
#
loop_
_entity.id
_entity.type
_entity.pdbx_description
1 polymer ?
#
loop_
_entity_poly.entity_id
_entity_poly.type
_entity_poly.pdbx_seq_one_letter_code
_entity_poly.pdbx_strand_id
1 'polypeptide(L)'
;MDLKLNRKNQLPIHAQLKAQLTHLIRTNQLIVGSQLPTVRQLAGFLRVNRNTVSKVFSEMEREGYLSCVPGRGTFVSSPKMESRMKGEKMQKLLAVVDDAIERAKSLGFSSEEFSSTLYARTQTAPFVNRSPKLRLLFVECNQAQVNLFSGELKEALSMPI
;
A
#
# COMPACT_ATOMS: atom_id res chain seq x y z
N MET A 1 22.07 2.60 -2.03
CA MET A 1 20.64 2.61 -2.41
C MET A 1 20.45 1.47 -3.41
N ASP A 2 19.75 0.41 -2.98
CA ASP A 2 19.52 -0.78 -3.83
C ASP A 2 18.10 -0.70 -4.40
N LEU A 3 17.97 -0.29 -5.66
CA LEU A 3 16.70 -0.17 -6.40
C LEU A 3 16.70 -1.22 -7.51
N LYS A 4 15.69 -2.09 -7.51
CA LYS A 4 15.53 -3.16 -8.50
C LYS A 4 14.23 -2.97 -9.26
N LEU A 5 14.32 -2.69 -10.56
CA LEU A 5 13.17 -2.51 -11.44
C LEU A 5 13.02 -3.73 -12.36
N ASN A 6 11.83 -4.33 -12.35
CA ASN A 6 11.51 -5.44 -13.23
C ASN A 6 10.63 -4.97 -14.39
N ARG A 7 11.17 -4.99 -15.62
CA ARG A 7 10.45 -4.58 -16.83
C ARG A 7 9.39 -5.59 -17.27
N LYS A 8 9.49 -6.83 -16.82
CA LYS A 8 8.53 -7.90 -17.14
C LYS A 8 7.35 -7.93 -16.17
N ASN A 9 7.42 -7.17 -15.07
CA ASN A 9 6.34 -7.08 -14.12
C ASN A 9 5.16 -6.30 -14.71
N GLN A 10 3.95 -6.68 -14.35
CA GLN A 10 2.72 -5.97 -14.74
C GLN A 10 2.65 -4.55 -14.13
N LEU A 11 3.38 -4.32 -13.03
CA LEU A 11 3.46 -3.00 -12.40
C LEU A 11 4.32 -2.05 -13.25
N PRO A 12 3.79 -0.88 -13.66
CA PRO A 12 4.55 0.09 -14.44
C PRO A 12 5.82 0.53 -13.72
N ILE A 13 6.91 0.77 -14.47
CA ILE A 13 8.23 1.14 -13.93
C ILE A 13 8.18 2.35 -13.00
N HIS A 14 7.38 3.38 -13.34
CA HIS A 14 7.23 4.56 -12.48
C HIS A 14 6.60 4.21 -11.12
N ALA A 15 5.64 3.30 -11.10
CA ALA A 15 5.00 2.86 -9.87
C ALA A 15 5.96 2.02 -9.00
N GLN A 16 6.75 1.13 -9.63
CA GLN A 16 7.79 0.37 -8.93
C GLN A 16 8.83 1.30 -8.30
N LEU A 17 9.33 2.28 -9.06
CA LEU A 17 10.33 3.23 -8.57
C LEU A 17 9.79 4.07 -7.42
N LYS A 18 8.58 4.61 -7.55
CA LYS A 18 7.92 5.39 -6.51
C LYS A 18 7.73 4.58 -5.22
N ALA A 19 7.22 3.34 -5.34
CA ALA A 19 7.01 2.46 -4.20
C ALA A 19 8.32 2.16 -3.46
N GLN A 20 9.39 1.83 -4.17
CA GLN A 20 10.69 1.53 -3.58
C GLN A 20 11.30 2.76 -2.89
N LEU A 21 11.29 3.94 -3.52
CA LEU A 21 11.78 5.17 -2.89
C LEU A 21 10.97 5.52 -1.64
N THR A 22 9.65 5.43 -1.70
CA THR A 22 8.78 5.67 -0.55
C THR A 22 9.09 4.68 0.58
N HIS A 23 9.29 3.41 0.27
CA HIS A 23 9.68 2.39 1.25
C HIS A 23 11.02 2.73 1.91
N LEU A 24 12.05 3.06 1.13
CA LEU A 24 13.38 3.41 1.66
C LEU A 24 13.34 4.63 2.59
N ILE A 25 12.51 5.64 2.27
CA ILE A 25 12.31 6.82 3.13
C ILE A 25 11.59 6.42 4.43
N ARG A 26 10.53 5.62 4.34
CA ARG A 26 9.73 5.21 5.50
C ARG A 26 10.46 4.26 6.44
N THR A 27 11.35 3.42 5.91
CA THR A 27 12.22 2.52 6.70
C THR A 27 13.51 3.21 7.16
N ASN A 28 13.64 4.52 6.94
CA ASN A 28 14.80 5.33 7.32
C ASN A 28 16.13 4.86 6.66
N GLN A 29 16.06 4.08 5.58
CA GLN A 29 17.22 3.72 4.76
C GLN A 29 17.65 4.90 3.87
N LEU A 30 16.72 5.80 3.54
CA LEU A 30 16.99 7.13 3.02
C LEU A 30 16.65 8.15 4.12
N ILE A 31 17.68 8.76 4.69
CA ILE A 31 17.56 9.66 5.82
C ILE A 31 17.01 11.02 5.35
N VAL A 32 16.11 11.61 6.12
CA VAL A 32 15.60 12.98 5.86
C VAL A 32 16.77 13.97 5.81
N GLY A 33 16.78 14.84 4.81
CA GLY A 33 17.86 15.79 4.54
C GLY A 33 18.96 15.23 3.65
N SER A 34 19.01 13.92 3.37
CA SER A 34 19.98 13.36 2.42
C SER A 34 19.65 13.75 0.98
N GLN A 35 20.71 14.01 0.21
CA GLN A 35 20.59 14.36 -1.21
C GLN A 35 20.41 13.11 -2.05
N LEU A 36 19.44 13.12 -2.94
CA LEU A 36 19.27 12.07 -3.95
C LEU A 36 20.13 12.34 -5.18
N PRO A 37 20.48 11.27 -5.93
CA PRO A 37 21.06 11.42 -7.26
C PRO A 37 20.14 12.28 -8.15
N THR A 38 20.74 13.06 -9.06
CA THR A 38 19.96 13.82 -10.04
C THR A 38 19.11 12.89 -10.90
N VAL A 39 18.03 13.43 -11.48
CA VAL A 39 17.16 12.70 -12.42
C VAL A 39 18.00 12.00 -13.51
N ARG A 40 19.02 12.69 -14.04
CA ARG A 40 19.91 12.15 -15.08
C ARG A 40 20.75 10.98 -14.58
N GLN A 41 21.35 11.10 -13.39
CA GLN A 41 22.15 10.05 -12.78
C GLN A 41 21.29 8.84 -12.43
N LEU A 42 20.14 9.05 -11.79
CA LEU A 42 19.26 7.95 -11.39
C LEU A 42 18.67 7.23 -12.62
N ALA A 43 18.27 7.97 -13.65
CA ALA A 43 17.80 7.38 -14.90
C ALA A 43 18.88 6.54 -15.60
N GLY A 44 20.13 7.02 -15.61
CA GLY A 44 21.26 6.29 -16.15
C GLY A 44 21.56 5.02 -15.35
N PHE A 45 21.58 5.12 -14.03
CA PHE A 45 21.83 3.98 -13.13
C PHE A 45 20.78 2.88 -13.30
N LEU A 46 19.50 3.26 -13.36
CA LEU A 46 18.38 2.33 -13.49
C LEU A 46 18.09 1.93 -14.95
N ARG A 47 18.77 2.54 -15.91
CA ARG A 47 18.54 2.36 -17.37
C ARG A 47 17.08 2.63 -17.77
N VAL A 48 16.47 3.66 -17.23
CA VAL A 48 15.09 4.09 -17.53
C VAL A 48 15.07 5.46 -18.18
N ASN A 49 13.92 5.82 -18.75
CA ASN A 49 13.75 7.15 -19.34
C ASN A 49 13.79 8.25 -18.25
N ARG A 50 14.48 9.37 -18.54
CA ARG A 50 14.54 10.53 -17.64
C ARG A 50 13.17 11.06 -17.26
N ASN A 51 12.23 11.07 -18.21
CA ASN A 51 10.86 11.53 -17.96
C ASN A 51 10.15 10.66 -16.91
N THR A 52 10.45 9.36 -16.88
CA THR A 52 9.91 8.45 -15.85
C THR A 52 10.39 8.84 -14.45
N VAL A 53 11.70 9.11 -14.31
CA VAL A 53 12.29 9.52 -13.02
C VAL A 53 11.79 10.91 -12.63
N SER A 54 11.76 11.85 -13.59
CA SER A 54 11.25 13.22 -13.37
C SER A 54 9.82 13.21 -12.86
N LYS A 55 8.93 12.41 -13.49
CA LYS A 55 7.54 12.26 -13.07
C LYS A 55 7.45 11.75 -11.65
N VAL A 56 8.21 10.71 -11.30
CA VAL A 56 8.23 10.15 -9.93
C VAL A 56 8.71 11.19 -8.92
N PHE A 57 9.78 11.92 -9.22
CA PHE A 57 10.30 12.96 -8.32
C PHE A 57 9.28 14.08 -8.11
N SER A 58 8.61 14.56 -9.16
CA SER A 58 7.56 15.58 -9.05
C SER A 58 6.35 15.09 -8.23
N GLU A 59 5.94 13.84 -8.40
CA GLU A 59 4.87 13.25 -7.61
C GLU A 59 5.25 13.14 -6.13
N MET A 60 6.47 12.67 -5.84
CA MET A 60 6.96 12.52 -4.47
C MET A 60 7.21 13.87 -3.78
N GLU A 61 7.58 14.91 -4.54
CA GLU A 61 7.69 16.28 -4.04
C GLU A 61 6.31 16.83 -3.65
N ARG A 62 5.32 16.67 -4.51
CA ARG A 62 3.93 17.05 -4.21
C ARG A 62 3.38 16.34 -2.98
N GLU A 63 3.79 15.10 -2.74
CA GLU A 63 3.42 14.31 -1.57
C GLU A 63 4.28 14.61 -0.32
N GLY A 64 5.28 15.49 -0.44
CA GLY A 64 6.13 15.94 0.65
C GLY A 64 7.26 14.96 1.04
N TYR A 65 7.50 13.91 0.25
CA TYR A 65 8.63 12.98 0.47
C TYR A 65 9.95 13.51 -0.04
N LEU A 66 9.92 14.42 -1.01
CA LEU A 66 11.10 15.07 -1.58
C LEU A 66 10.95 16.59 -1.54
N SER A 67 12.08 17.28 -1.59
CA SER A 67 12.16 18.73 -1.75
C SER A 67 13.21 19.04 -2.81
N CYS A 68 12.82 19.73 -3.87
CA CYS A 68 13.73 20.19 -4.91
C CYS A 68 14.21 21.60 -4.58
N VAL A 69 15.53 21.76 -4.42
CA VAL A 69 16.16 23.07 -4.17
C VAL A 69 16.90 23.47 -5.45
N PRO A 70 16.46 24.55 -6.13
CA PRO A 70 17.10 25.01 -7.34
C PRO A 70 18.60 25.21 -7.18
N GLY A 71 19.40 24.69 -8.11
CA GLY A 71 20.87 24.74 -8.05
C GLY A 71 21.56 23.82 -7.04
N ARG A 72 20.82 23.24 -6.09
CA ARG A 72 21.38 22.37 -5.04
C ARG A 72 20.98 20.91 -5.18
N GLY A 73 19.88 20.60 -5.86
CA GLY A 73 19.41 19.25 -6.12
C GLY A 73 18.15 18.86 -5.37
N THR A 74 17.86 17.57 -5.34
CA THR A 74 16.67 16.99 -4.69
C THR A 74 17.06 16.33 -3.38
N PHE A 75 16.35 16.65 -2.34
CA PHE A 75 16.62 16.16 -0.97
C PHE A 75 15.43 15.35 -0.46
N VAL A 76 15.72 14.35 0.37
CA VAL A 76 14.68 13.61 1.10
C VAL A 76 14.04 14.53 2.12
N SER A 77 12.73 14.61 2.09
CA SER A 77 11.91 15.38 3.03
C SER A 77 11.02 14.44 3.85
N SER A 78 10.55 14.91 4.99
CA SER A 78 9.53 14.23 5.77
C SER A 78 8.20 14.97 5.56
N PRO A 79 7.13 14.30 5.16
CA PRO A 79 5.80 14.91 5.15
C PRO A 79 5.51 15.48 6.55
N LYS A 80 5.19 16.77 6.62
CA LYS A 80 5.00 17.46 7.92
C LYS A 80 4.02 16.70 8.82
N MET A 81 4.43 16.47 10.06
CA MET A 81 3.73 16.17 11.32
C MET A 81 2.47 15.26 11.39
N GLU A 82 1.82 14.89 10.33
CA GLU A 82 0.85 13.76 10.34
C GLU A 82 1.53 12.38 10.47
N SER A 83 2.87 12.37 10.50
CA SER A 83 3.67 11.17 10.26
C SER A 83 3.87 10.28 11.50
N ARG A 84 3.66 10.73 12.74
CA ARG A 84 3.79 9.83 13.90
C ARG A 84 2.67 8.81 13.96
N MET A 85 1.42 9.23 13.77
CA MET A 85 0.28 8.31 13.69
C MET A 85 0.28 7.45 12.40
N LYS A 86 0.84 7.98 11.28
CA LYS A 86 1.05 7.21 10.05
C LYS A 86 2.18 6.19 10.19
N GLY A 87 3.20 6.44 11.01
CA GLY A 87 4.30 5.50 11.26
C GLY A 87 3.84 4.18 11.88
N GLU A 88 3.05 4.25 12.95
CA GLU A 88 2.50 3.05 13.60
C GLU A 88 1.51 2.28 12.69
N LYS A 89 0.65 3.01 11.98
CA LYS A 89 -0.24 2.39 10.98
C LYS A 89 0.54 1.75 9.84
N MET A 90 1.65 2.37 9.41
CA MET A 90 2.51 1.82 8.38
C MET A 90 3.25 0.56 8.83
N GLN A 91 3.77 0.53 10.06
CA GLN A 91 4.39 -0.67 10.60
C GLN A 91 3.40 -1.84 10.69
N LYS A 92 2.15 -1.56 11.12
CA LYS A 92 1.08 -2.56 11.11
C LYS A 92 0.77 -3.06 9.69
N LEU A 93 0.74 -2.15 8.71
CA LEU A 93 0.53 -2.53 7.31
C LEU A 93 1.69 -3.37 6.77
N LEU A 94 2.94 -3.02 7.08
CA LEU A 94 4.12 -3.79 6.67
C LEU A 94 4.07 -5.21 7.25
N ALA A 95 3.73 -5.36 8.53
CA ALA A 95 3.58 -6.67 9.15
C ALA A 95 2.52 -7.55 8.45
N VAL A 96 1.39 -6.95 8.04
CA VAL A 96 0.36 -7.66 7.27
C VAL A 96 0.88 -8.07 5.88
N VAL A 97 1.65 -7.20 5.23
CA VAL A 97 2.24 -7.49 3.91
C VAL A 97 3.27 -8.60 4.01
N ASP A 98 4.14 -8.57 5.03
CA ASP A 98 5.17 -9.58 5.25
C ASP A 98 4.53 -10.96 5.52
N ASP A 99 3.53 -11.04 6.39
CA ASP A 99 2.76 -12.27 6.64
C ASP A 99 2.07 -12.79 5.36
N ALA A 100 1.48 -11.90 4.56
CA ALA A 100 0.85 -12.29 3.31
C ALA A 100 1.85 -12.83 2.28
N ILE A 101 3.05 -12.25 2.21
CA ILE A 101 4.15 -12.73 1.34
C ILE A 101 4.60 -14.12 1.79
N GLU A 102 4.79 -14.34 3.09
CA GLU A 102 5.20 -15.65 3.63
C GLU A 102 4.15 -16.73 3.35
N ARG A 103 2.87 -16.40 3.53
CA ARG A 103 1.77 -17.32 3.19
C ARG A 103 1.72 -17.63 1.70
N ALA A 104 1.89 -16.64 0.83
CA ALA A 104 1.95 -16.87 -0.61
C ALA A 104 3.09 -17.82 -0.99
N LYS A 105 4.28 -17.62 -0.39
CA LYS A 105 5.44 -18.51 -0.58
C LYS A 105 5.16 -19.93 -0.10
N SER A 106 4.52 -20.10 1.06
CA SER A 106 4.18 -21.42 1.58
C SER A 106 3.18 -22.18 0.70
N LEU A 107 2.36 -21.45 -0.07
CA LEU A 107 1.46 -22.00 -1.07
C LEU A 107 2.14 -22.24 -2.44
N GLY A 108 3.45 -21.97 -2.56
CA GLY A 108 4.23 -22.20 -3.77
C GLY A 108 4.23 -21.04 -4.78
N PHE A 109 3.65 -19.88 -4.43
CA PHE A 109 3.66 -18.71 -5.31
C PHE A 109 4.94 -17.90 -5.16
N SER A 110 5.44 -17.38 -6.29
CA SER A 110 6.54 -16.44 -6.30
C SER A 110 6.10 -15.05 -5.82
N SER A 111 7.07 -14.23 -5.36
CA SER A 111 6.79 -12.84 -4.97
C SER A 111 6.27 -12.00 -6.15
N GLU A 112 6.63 -12.37 -7.39
CA GLU A 112 6.13 -11.70 -8.61
C GLU A 112 4.66 -12.02 -8.88
N GLU A 113 4.27 -13.28 -8.77
CA GLU A 113 2.87 -13.71 -8.92
C GLU A 113 1.99 -13.10 -7.85
N PHE A 114 2.48 -13.07 -6.60
CA PHE A 114 1.77 -12.43 -5.50
C PHE A 114 1.55 -10.93 -5.76
N SER A 115 2.61 -10.19 -6.09
CA SER A 115 2.52 -8.75 -6.33
C SER A 115 1.63 -8.41 -7.54
N SER A 116 1.71 -9.18 -8.62
CA SER A 116 0.89 -9.02 -9.80
C SER A 116 -0.59 -9.26 -9.51
N THR A 117 -0.89 -10.32 -8.75
CA THR A 117 -2.25 -10.66 -8.32
C THR A 117 -2.83 -9.58 -7.41
N LEU A 118 -2.04 -9.11 -6.44
CA LEU A 118 -2.45 -8.03 -5.53
C LEU A 118 -2.78 -6.76 -6.30
N TYR A 119 -1.92 -6.37 -7.25
CA TYR A 119 -2.13 -5.21 -8.10
C TYR A 119 -3.42 -5.34 -8.92
N ALA A 120 -3.61 -6.47 -9.59
CA ALA A 120 -4.82 -6.72 -10.37
C ALA A 120 -6.08 -6.64 -9.51
N ARG A 121 -6.07 -7.24 -8.31
CA ARG A 121 -7.20 -7.21 -7.36
C ARG A 121 -7.53 -5.80 -6.89
N THR A 122 -6.52 -4.96 -6.63
CA THR A 122 -6.74 -3.57 -6.19
C THR A 122 -7.28 -2.66 -7.29
N GLN A 123 -7.07 -3.01 -8.57
CA GLN A 123 -7.58 -2.22 -9.70
C GLN A 123 -8.97 -2.67 -10.17
N THR A 124 -9.29 -3.97 -10.03
CA THR A 124 -10.48 -4.56 -10.65
C THR A 124 -11.64 -4.80 -9.66
N ALA A 125 -11.39 -4.81 -8.36
CA ALA A 125 -12.43 -5.01 -7.38
C ALA A 125 -12.55 -3.77 -6.47
N PRO A 126 -13.74 -3.16 -6.32
CA PRO A 126 -14.01 -2.46 -5.08
C PRO A 126 -13.75 -3.49 -3.97
N PHE A 127 -12.95 -3.11 -2.96
CA PHE A 127 -12.82 -3.91 -1.74
C PHE A 127 -14.22 -4.07 -1.16
N VAL A 128 -14.93 -5.08 -1.62
CA VAL A 128 -16.13 -5.52 -0.94
C VAL A 128 -15.63 -6.04 0.38
N ASN A 129 -15.88 -5.26 1.41
CA ASN A 129 -15.63 -5.64 2.79
C ASN A 129 -16.48 -6.91 3.02
N ARG A 130 -15.89 -8.08 2.67
CA ARG A 130 -16.46 -9.39 2.98
C ARG A 130 -16.14 -9.69 4.43
N SER A 131 -16.61 -8.84 5.33
CA SER A 131 -17.06 -9.35 6.60
C SER A 131 -18.08 -10.42 6.24
N PRO A 132 -17.93 -11.67 6.67
CA PRO A 132 -18.96 -12.65 6.45
C PRO A 132 -20.22 -12.06 7.11
N LYS A 133 -21.12 -11.51 6.28
CA LYS A 133 -22.45 -11.14 6.78
C LYS A 133 -23.08 -12.45 7.18
N LEU A 134 -23.09 -12.70 8.46
CA LEU A 134 -23.81 -13.84 9.03
C LEU A 134 -25.27 -13.67 8.61
N ARG A 135 -25.70 -14.47 7.64
CA ARG A 135 -27.11 -14.51 7.23
C ARG A 135 -27.77 -15.59 8.08
N LEU A 136 -28.49 -15.15 9.09
CA LEU A 136 -29.33 -16.04 9.89
C LEU A 136 -30.70 -16.12 9.22
N LEU A 137 -31.06 -17.32 8.77
CA LEU A 137 -32.40 -17.60 8.25
C LEU A 137 -33.22 -18.23 9.41
N PHE A 138 -34.19 -17.48 9.90
CA PHE A 138 -35.17 -18.02 10.84
C PHE A 138 -36.32 -18.62 10.07
N VAL A 139 -36.54 -19.91 10.25
CA VAL A 139 -37.70 -20.63 9.71
C VAL A 139 -38.65 -20.88 10.87
N GLU A 140 -39.59 -19.96 11.07
CA GLU A 140 -40.61 -20.04 12.12
C GLU A 140 -41.93 -19.63 11.52
N CYS A 141 -43.00 -20.32 11.92
CA CYS A 141 -44.37 -20.04 11.45
C CYS A 141 -45.10 -18.92 12.26
N ASN A 142 -44.46 -18.44 13.33
CA ASN A 142 -45.03 -17.38 14.16
C ASN A 142 -44.25 -16.07 14.09
N GLN A 143 -44.81 -15.04 13.45
CA GLN A 143 -44.18 -13.73 13.27
C GLN A 143 -43.79 -13.04 14.59
N ALA A 144 -44.55 -13.29 15.69
CA ALA A 144 -44.25 -12.70 16.98
C ALA A 144 -42.94 -13.27 17.57
N GLN A 145 -42.67 -14.57 17.40
CA GLN A 145 -41.44 -15.20 17.84
C GLN A 145 -40.24 -14.75 16.99
N VAL A 146 -40.40 -14.60 15.68
CA VAL A 146 -39.35 -14.06 14.82
C VAL A 146 -38.89 -12.66 15.26
N ASN A 147 -39.86 -11.79 15.61
CA ASN A 147 -39.56 -10.44 16.07
C ASN A 147 -38.88 -10.44 17.45
N LEU A 148 -39.27 -11.34 18.36
CA LEU A 148 -38.64 -11.48 19.67
C LEU A 148 -37.18 -11.91 19.54
N PHE A 149 -36.93 -13.00 18.82
CA PHE A 149 -35.54 -13.51 18.61
C PHE A 149 -34.65 -12.55 17.82
N SER A 150 -35.19 -11.84 16.86
CA SER A 150 -34.42 -10.82 16.14
C SER A 150 -34.02 -9.64 17.03
N GLY A 151 -34.88 -9.26 17.99
CA GLY A 151 -34.58 -8.24 18.99
C GLY A 151 -33.47 -8.67 19.95
N GLU A 152 -33.59 -9.87 20.54
CA GLU A 152 -32.59 -10.41 21.44
C GLU A 152 -31.23 -10.62 20.77
N LEU A 153 -31.20 -11.06 19.50
CA LEU A 153 -29.96 -11.20 18.72
C LEU A 153 -29.29 -9.86 18.40
N LYS A 154 -30.08 -8.82 18.13
CA LYS A 154 -29.53 -7.46 17.94
C LYS A 154 -28.85 -6.97 19.20
N GLU A 155 -29.45 -7.20 20.35
CA GLU A 155 -28.94 -6.78 21.64
C GLU A 155 -27.68 -7.59 22.05
N ALA A 156 -27.70 -8.91 21.86
CA ALA A 156 -26.60 -9.80 22.20
C ALA A 156 -25.37 -9.63 21.31
N LEU A 157 -25.55 -9.35 20.01
CA LEU A 157 -24.46 -9.25 19.05
C LEU A 157 -23.96 -7.83 18.83
N SER A 158 -24.67 -6.80 19.34
CA SER A 158 -24.38 -5.38 19.09
C SER A 158 -24.14 -5.06 17.60
N MET A 159 -24.84 -5.78 16.71
CA MET A 159 -24.69 -5.70 15.27
C MET A 159 -25.97 -5.16 14.65
N PRO A 160 -25.89 -4.24 13.65
CA PRO A 160 -27.07 -3.89 12.85
C PRO A 160 -27.43 -5.08 11.95
N ILE A 161 -28.66 -5.54 12.05
CA ILE A 161 -29.23 -6.60 11.21
C ILE A 161 -29.95 -5.96 10.02
#